data_2a482a93dc05818a37d4fb4ed85d7549
#
_entry.id   2a482a93dc05818a37d4fb4ed85d7549
#
_cell.length_a   1.000
_cell.length_b   1.000
_cell.length_c   1.000
_cell.angle_alpha   90.00
_cell.angle_beta   90.00
_cell.angle_gamma   90.00
#
_symmetry.space_group_name_H-M   'P 1'
#
loop_
_entity.id
_entity.type
_entity.pdbx_description
1 polymer ?
#
loop_
_entity_poly.entity_id
_entity_poly.type
_entity_poly.pdbx_seq_one_letter_code
_entity_poly.pdbx_strand_id
1 'polypeptide(L)'
;MIGTDWAGRALAALMERVTESESESGARFPLYADPEEGRWTTTGRGSWAGGFWAGLLWLRARYTGADADRAAAAGCTARLAGWVGADTATRGLIFWYGTALAIDDDQAEELRKAAAGACLSAHDPTLGLVPWGAAFGGPRLLARVDAVPGMLSLLAGAGPGGAEAASAHLHRHLDLCLGEYLPQKQWPAPVWQYTGRHEWQPLADPPPGWSRGRAWLLLAVAEALLHPELARHRPDRLAAAAERLLSRGGFLAGPLIPPAESERPDGPLDTSSAAITAVALMKLARVPGPRAKHCSYRAVAILSRLAESHLSDGEAVNAPVGRLVDGCYDAGKGLAVRHELIWGTFFLTLALAALEGVVDITLV
;
A
#
# COMPACT_ATOMS: atom_id res chain seq x y z
N MET A 1 -18.38 13.15 20.21
CA MET A 1 -17.84 13.39 18.86
C MET A 1 -16.56 14.17 19.04
N ILE A 2 -15.40 13.56 18.82
CA ILE A 2 -14.13 14.28 18.70
C ILE A 2 -14.27 15.02 17.38
N GLY A 3 -14.18 16.37 17.40
CA GLY A 3 -14.33 17.18 16.19
C GLY A 3 -13.32 16.70 15.13
N THR A 4 -13.81 16.38 13.94
CA THR A 4 -13.00 15.91 12.80
C THR A 4 -12.25 17.05 12.10
N ASP A 5 -12.29 18.24 12.64
CA ASP A 5 -11.65 19.44 12.08
C ASP A 5 -10.15 19.24 11.75
N TRP A 6 -9.42 18.42 12.53
CA TRP A 6 -8.04 18.08 12.26
C TRP A 6 -7.86 17.24 10.96
N ALA A 7 -8.81 16.34 10.67
CA ALA A 7 -8.72 15.48 9.50
C ALA A 7 -8.93 16.27 8.21
N GLY A 8 -9.91 17.17 8.20
CA GLY A 8 -10.15 18.09 7.08
C GLY A 8 -8.97 19.02 6.82
N ARG A 9 -8.36 19.60 7.88
CA ARG A 9 -7.15 20.43 7.73
C ARG A 9 -5.97 19.63 7.20
N ALA A 10 -5.73 18.44 7.72
CA ALA A 10 -4.64 17.58 7.26
C ALA A 10 -4.85 17.14 5.79
N LEU A 11 -6.11 16.83 5.40
CA LEU A 11 -6.44 16.52 4.01
C LEU A 11 -6.18 17.71 3.08
N ALA A 12 -6.59 18.93 3.48
CA ALA A 12 -6.34 20.14 2.70
C ALA A 12 -4.82 20.37 2.50
N ALA A 13 -4.02 20.24 3.56
CA ALA A 13 -2.57 20.37 3.49
C ALA A 13 -1.93 19.34 2.53
N LEU A 14 -2.41 18.10 2.55
CA LEU A 14 -1.96 17.06 1.60
C LEU A 14 -2.36 17.40 0.16
N MET A 15 -3.53 18.00 -0.09
CA MET A 15 -3.93 18.42 -1.43
C MET A 15 -3.04 19.56 -1.96
N GLU A 16 -2.64 20.50 -1.10
CA GLU A 16 -1.65 21.53 -1.43
C GLU A 16 -0.30 20.87 -1.81
N ARG A 17 0.16 19.90 -1.01
CA ARG A 17 1.39 19.17 -1.30
C ARG A 17 1.32 18.39 -2.61
N VAL A 18 0.20 17.78 -2.96
CA VAL A 18 0.01 17.11 -4.26
C VAL A 18 0.13 18.10 -5.41
N THR A 19 -0.43 19.31 -5.27
CA THR A 19 -0.36 20.36 -6.29
C THR A 19 1.08 20.87 -6.48
N GLU A 20 1.80 21.09 -5.39
CA GLU A 20 3.22 21.47 -5.42
C GLU A 20 4.07 20.37 -6.05
N SER A 21 3.85 19.10 -5.63
CA SER A 21 4.57 17.94 -6.15
C SER A 21 4.36 17.73 -7.65
N GLU A 22 3.17 18.01 -8.17
CA GLU A 22 2.90 17.96 -9.60
C GLU A 22 3.67 19.04 -10.37
N SER A 23 3.67 20.27 -9.86
CA SER A 23 4.43 21.37 -10.45
C SER A 23 5.93 21.07 -10.47
N GLU A 24 6.48 20.51 -9.38
CA GLU A 24 7.88 20.15 -9.25
C GLU A 24 8.28 18.98 -10.15
N SER A 25 7.48 17.91 -10.16
CA SER A 25 7.80 16.66 -10.86
C SER A 25 7.53 16.73 -12.36
N GLY A 26 6.61 17.59 -12.80
CA GLY A 26 6.18 17.72 -14.19
C GLY A 26 5.72 16.37 -14.77
N ALA A 27 6.38 15.92 -15.83
CA ALA A 27 6.07 14.64 -16.47
C ALA A 27 6.68 13.42 -15.75
N ARG A 28 7.46 13.61 -14.69
CA ARG A 28 8.10 12.50 -13.96
C ARG A 28 7.21 12.04 -12.81
N PHE A 29 7.56 10.92 -12.21
CA PHE A 29 6.84 10.35 -11.08
C PHE A 29 7.67 10.53 -9.80
N PRO A 30 7.14 11.19 -8.77
CA PRO A 30 7.78 11.30 -7.47
C PRO A 30 7.93 9.92 -6.81
N LEU A 31 9.02 9.71 -6.07
CA LEU A 31 9.30 8.47 -5.37
C LEU A 31 9.48 8.72 -3.87
N TYR A 32 10.45 9.54 -3.50
CA TYR A 32 10.65 10.02 -2.13
C TYR A 32 11.23 11.44 -2.16
N ALA A 33 10.88 12.26 -1.17
CA ALA A 33 11.36 13.63 -1.05
C ALA A 33 12.30 13.77 0.14
N ASP A 34 13.34 14.58 -0.05
CA ASP A 34 14.33 14.92 0.95
C ASP A 34 13.67 15.52 2.22
N PRO A 35 14.09 15.13 3.44
CA PRO A 35 13.46 15.59 4.67
C PRO A 35 13.69 17.09 4.96
N GLU A 36 14.77 17.68 4.46
CA GLU A 36 15.14 19.07 4.71
C GLU A 36 14.55 20.00 3.64
N GLU A 37 14.89 19.75 2.37
CA GLU A 37 14.50 20.62 1.25
C GLU A 37 13.12 20.25 0.67
N GLY A 38 12.62 19.03 0.90
CA GLY A 38 11.35 18.55 0.37
C GLY A 38 11.37 18.24 -1.12
N ARG A 39 12.53 18.24 -1.76
CA ARG A 39 12.67 17.97 -3.20
C ARG A 39 12.52 16.49 -3.52
N TRP A 40 11.74 16.20 -4.56
CA TRP A 40 11.48 14.84 -4.99
C TRP A 40 12.64 14.20 -5.77
N THR A 41 13.06 13.04 -5.35
CA THR A 41 13.69 12.07 -6.24
C THR A 41 12.61 11.45 -7.11
N THR A 42 12.77 11.53 -8.44
CA THR A 42 11.74 11.15 -9.39
C THR A 42 12.19 10.05 -10.33
N THR A 43 11.24 9.31 -10.90
CA THR A 43 11.46 8.28 -11.92
C THR A 43 10.76 8.63 -13.22
N GLY A 44 11.31 8.19 -14.37
CA GLY A 44 10.72 8.49 -15.69
C GLY A 44 9.47 7.66 -15.99
N ARG A 45 9.37 6.44 -15.43
CA ARG A 45 8.29 5.49 -15.71
C ARG A 45 7.43 5.13 -14.50
N GLY A 46 7.64 5.78 -13.35
CA GLY A 46 6.87 5.53 -12.13
C GLY A 46 7.40 4.40 -11.25
N SER A 47 8.27 3.51 -11.76
CA SER A 47 8.72 2.35 -10.98
C SER A 47 7.53 1.54 -10.42
N TRP A 48 7.71 0.82 -9.33
CA TRP A 48 6.64 0.12 -8.62
C TRP A 48 5.66 1.06 -7.88
N ALA A 49 6.07 2.30 -7.67
CA ALA A 49 5.32 3.30 -6.89
C ALA A 49 4.47 4.25 -7.75
N GLY A 50 4.55 4.17 -9.08
CA GLY A 50 3.87 5.11 -9.99
C GLY A 50 2.35 5.11 -9.85
N GLY A 51 1.75 3.98 -9.43
CA GLY A 51 0.32 3.88 -9.17
C GLY A 51 -0.13 4.76 -7.99
N PHE A 52 0.68 4.91 -6.96
CA PHE A 52 0.34 5.77 -5.82
C PHE A 52 0.31 7.24 -6.21
N TRP A 53 1.23 7.67 -7.09
CA TRP A 53 1.18 9.03 -7.62
C TRP A 53 -0.07 9.29 -8.47
N ALA A 54 -0.39 8.40 -9.41
CA ALA A 54 -1.62 8.49 -10.17
C ALA A 54 -2.86 8.50 -9.25
N GLY A 55 -2.88 7.63 -8.23
CA GLY A 55 -3.93 7.59 -7.22
C GLY A 55 -4.08 8.87 -6.42
N LEU A 56 -2.98 9.56 -6.06
CA LEU A 56 -3.01 10.86 -5.41
C LEU A 56 -3.66 11.94 -6.29
N LEU A 57 -3.34 11.95 -7.58
CA LEU A 57 -3.98 12.87 -8.52
C LEU A 57 -5.48 12.58 -8.67
N TRP A 58 -5.90 11.31 -8.66
CA TRP A 58 -7.32 10.95 -8.61
C TRP A 58 -8.00 11.37 -7.30
N LEU A 59 -7.32 11.25 -6.15
CA LEU A 59 -7.83 11.75 -4.86
C LEU A 59 -8.04 13.26 -4.91
N ARG A 60 -7.09 14.00 -5.47
CA ARG A 60 -7.25 15.46 -5.68
C ARG A 60 -8.42 15.79 -6.61
N ALA A 61 -8.53 15.10 -7.74
CA ALA A 61 -9.64 15.29 -8.67
C ALA A 61 -11.01 15.06 -8.00
N ARG A 62 -11.10 14.06 -7.10
CA ARG A 62 -12.33 13.82 -6.34
C ARG A 62 -12.59 14.87 -5.24
N TYR A 63 -11.53 15.35 -4.62
CA TYR A 63 -11.62 16.38 -3.58
C TYR A 63 -12.04 17.73 -4.14
N THR A 64 -11.47 18.15 -5.29
CA THR A 64 -11.72 19.45 -5.91
C THR A 64 -12.94 19.44 -6.84
N GLY A 65 -13.25 18.31 -7.46
CA GLY A 65 -14.25 18.21 -8.53
C GLY A 65 -13.84 18.91 -9.84
N ALA A 66 -12.59 19.36 -9.98
CA ALA A 66 -12.14 20.13 -11.12
C ALA A 66 -11.77 19.25 -12.32
N ASP A 67 -12.22 19.60 -13.52
CA ASP A 67 -11.91 18.90 -14.76
C ASP A 67 -10.42 18.88 -15.08
N ALA A 68 -9.70 19.96 -14.73
CA ALA A 68 -8.24 20.03 -14.91
C ALA A 68 -7.50 18.97 -14.08
N ASP A 69 -7.92 18.77 -12.81
CA ASP A 69 -7.35 17.75 -11.94
C ASP A 69 -7.66 16.33 -12.43
N ARG A 70 -8.89 16.13 -12.95
CA ARG A 70 -9.28 14.87 -13.58
C ARG A 70 -8.42 14.57 -14.81
N ALA A 71 -8.21 15.56 -15.68
CA ALA A 71 -7.37 15.42 -16.86
C ALA A 71 -5.90 15.11 -16.50
N ALA A 72 -5.36 15.76 -15.47
CA ALA A 72 -4.02 15.50 -14.95
C ALA A 72 -3.89 14.05 -14.43
N ALA A 73 -4.87 13.57 -13.66
CA ALA A 73 -4.92 12.21 -13.15
C ALA A 73 -5.00 11.17 -14.28
N ALA A 74 -5.89 11.37 -15.26
CA ALA A 74 -6.04 10.51 -16.43
C ALA A 74 -4.75 10.45 -17.25
N GLY A 75 -4.12 11.61 -17.53
CA GLY A 75 -2.85 11.69 -18.24
C GLY A 75 -1.70 11.00 -17.50
N CYS A 76 -1.66 11.07 -16.17
CA CYS A 76 -0.68 10.33 -15.36
C CYS A 76 -0.93 8.82 -15.43
N THR A 77 -2.18 8.39 -15.27
CA THR A 77 -2.58 6.98 -15.34
C THR A 77 -2.22 6.36 -16.70
N ALA A 78 -2.47 7.05 -17.79
CA ALA A 78 -2.13 6.57 -19.14
C ALA A 78 -0.63 6.27 -19.31
N ARG A 79 0.24 7.02 -18.64
CA ARG A 79 1.70 6.80 -18.68
C ARG A 79 2.16 5.51 -17.99
N LEU A 80 1.30 4.87 -17.18
CA LEU A 80 1.59 3.58 -16.55
C LEU A 80 1.48 2.40 -17.55
N ALA A 81 0.88 2.59 -18.72
CA ALA A 81 0.60 1.53 -19.71
C ALA A 81 1.84 0.67 -20.05
N GLY A 82 3.03 1.26 -20.06
CA GLY A 82 4.28 0.53 -20.31
C GLY A 82 4.64 -0.56 -19.28
N TRP A 83 3.92 -0.62 -18.14
CA TRP A 83 4.11 -1.65 -17.11
C TRP A 83 3.20 -2.87 -17.29
N VAL A 84 2.19 -2.83 -18.17
CA VAL A 84 1.24 -3.95 -18.39
C VAL A 84 1.99 -5.23 -18.75
N GLY A 85 2.91 -5.16 -19.72
CA GLY A 85 3.71 -6.30 -20.17
C GLY A 85 4.99 -6.56 -19.35
N ALA A 86 5.27 -5.78 -18.30
CA ALA A 86 6.48 -5.96 -17.52
C ALA A 86 6.40 -7.22 -16.64
N ASP A 87 7.52 -7.96 -16.55
CA ASP A 87 7.62 -9.15 -15.68
C ASP A 87 7.80 -8.72 -14.22
N THR A 88 6.69 -8.40 -13.56
CA THR A 88 6.69 -7.99 -12.14
C THR A 88 5.36 -8.26 -11.44
N ALA A 89 5.43 -8.73 -10.20
CA ALA A 89 4.26 -8.83 -9.32
C ALA A 89 3.81 -7.46 -8.74
N THR A 90 4.61 -6.39 -8.90
CA THR A 90 4.21 -5.06 -8.43
C THR A 90 3.11 -4.41 -9.28
N ARG A 91 2.63 -5.08 -10.34
CA ARG A 91 1.48 -4.61 -11.12
C ARG A 91 0.25 -4.32 -10.26
N GLY A 92 0.07 -5.04 -9.13
CA GLY A 92 -0.95 -4.71 -8.14
C GLY A 92 -0.83 -3.28 -7.63
N LEU A 93 0.36 -2.89 -7.18
CA LEU A 93 0.64 -1.55 -6.66
C LEU A 93 0.54 -0.48 -7.75
N ILE A 94 0.96 -0.81 -8.97
CA ILE A 94 0.96 0.14 -10.09
C ILE A 94 -0.45 0.39 -10.61
N PHE A 95 -1.21 -0.66 -10.90
CA PHE A 95 -2.46 -0.52 -11.63
C PHE A 95 -3.68 -0.43 -10.72
N TRP A 96 -3.75 -1.22 -9.62
CA TRP A 96 -4.91 -1.12 -8.74
C TRP A 96 -4.99 0.27 -8.14
N TYR A 97 -3.98 0.70 -7.41
CA TYR A 97 -3.99 2.03 -6.76
C TYR A 97 -3.94 3.20 -7.76
N GLY A 98 -3.42 2.97 -8.96
CA GLY A 98 -3.40 3.98 -10.03
C GLY A 98 -4.72 4.13 -10.78
N THR A 99 -5.68 3.22 -10.63
CA THR A 99 -6.94 3.21 -11.41
C THR A 99 -8.20 3.04 -10.55
N ALA A 100 -8.13 2.52 -9.32
CA ALA A 100 -9.31 2.22 -8.51
C ALA A 100 -10.20 3.45 -8.25
N LEU A 101 -9.60 4.62 -8.16
CA LEU A 101 -10.28 5.90 -7.94
C LEU A 101 -10.73 6.60 -9.23
N ALA A 102 -10.34 6.08 -10.39
CA ALA A 102 -10.71 6.58 -11.72
C ALA A 102 -12.13 6.11 -12.11
N ILE A 103 -13.13 6.55 -11.34
CA ILE A 103 -14.53 6.21 -11.62
C ILE A 103 -14.98 7.00 -12.87
N ASP A 104 -15.68 6.34 -13.77
CA ASP A 104 -16.17 6.89 -15.03
C ASP A 104 -15.04 7.39 -15.96
N ASP A 105 -13.89 6.69 -15.95
CA ASP A 105 -12.80 6.91 -16.89
C ASP A 105 -12.52 5.61 -17.66
N ASP A 106 -13.00 5.55 -18.91
CA ASP A 106 -12.93 4.36 -19.75
C ASP A 106 -11.48 3.91 -20.03
N GLN A 107 -10.54 4.87 -20.17
CA GLN A 107 -9.15 4.55 -20.45
C GLN A 107 -8.46 3.91 -19.24
N ALA A 108 -8.74 4.40 -18.04
CA ALA A 108 -8.25 3.79 -16.80
C ALA A 108 -8.86 2.40 -16.59
N GLU A 109 -10.14 2.21 -16.93
CA GLU A 109 -10.80 0.90 -16.85
C GLU A 109 -10.19 -0.10 -17.84
N GLU A 110 -9.97 0.29 -19.09
CA GLU A 110 -9.30 -0.54 -20.11
C GLU A 110 -7.87 -0.91 -19.68
N LEU A 111 -7.13 0.06 -19.15
CA LEU A 111 -5.78 -0.17 -18.63
C LEU A 111 -5.79 -1.17 -17.47
N ARG A 112 -6.74 -1.05 -16.55
CA ARG A 112 -6.92 -1.98 -15.44
C ARG A 112 -7.26 -3.38 -15.92
N LYS A 113 -8.17 -3.53 -16.89
CA LYS A 113 -8.52 -4.82 -17.52
C LYS A 113 -7.31 -5.47 -18.19
N ALA A 114 -6.54 -4.69 -18.96
CA ALA A 114 -5.32 -5.18 -19.61
C ALA A 114 -4.28 -5.66 -18.57
N ALA A 115 -4.08 -4.91 -17.51
CA ALA A 115 -3.19 -5.28 -16.42
C ALA A 115 -3.66 -6.54 -15.67
N ALA A 116 -4.96 -6.65 -15.40
CA ALA A 116 -5.58 -7.83 -14.80
C ALA A 116 -5.34 -9.09 -15.63
N GLY A 117 -5.59 -9.05 -16.94
CA GLY A 117 -5.30 -10.15 -17.87
C GLY A 117 -3.82 -10.54 -17.90
N ALA A 118 -2.92 -9.55 -17.87
CA ALA A 118 -1.49 -9.79 -17.80
C ALA A 118 -1.05 -10.41 -16.46
N CYS A 119 -1.69 -10.04 -15.35
CA CYS A 119 -1.44 -10.67 -14.04
C CYS A 119 -1.91 -12.13 -14.03
N LEU A 120 -3.10 -12.41 -14.55
CA LEU A 120 -3.63 -13.77 -14.64
C LEU A 120 -2.74 -14.65 -15.51
N SER A 121 -2.28 -14.14 -16.66
CA SER A 121 -1.36 -14.86 -17.55
C SER A 121 0.02 -15.12 -16.90
N ALA A 122 0.44 -14.29 -15.96
CA ALA A 122 1.70 -14.46 -15.24
C ALA A 122 1.57 -15.32 -13.97
N HIS A 123 0.35 -15.70 -13.57
CA HIS A 123 0.13 -16.59 -12.44
C HIS A 123 0.69 -17.98 -12.73
N ASP A 124 1.57 -18.47 -11.89
CA ASP A 124 2.12 -19.83 -11.96
C ASP A 124 1.29 -20.73 -11.03
N PRO A 125 0.49 -21.66 -11.59
CA PRO A 125 -0.35 -22.55 -10.78
C PRO A 125 0.45 -23.54 -9.93
N THR A 126 1.68 -23.87 -10.32
CA THR A 126 2.56 -24.75 -9.53
C THR A 126 3.09 -24.05 -8.30
N LEU A 127 3.46 -22.77 -8.43
CA LEU A 127 3.88 -21.94 -7.32
C LEU A 127 2.69 -21.41 -6.51
N GLY A 128 1.52 -21.33 -7.14
CA GLY A 128 0.30 -20.75 -6.55
C GLY A 128 0.38 -19.24 -6.38
N LEU A 129 1.15 -18.54 -7.21
CA LEU A 129 1.31 -17.09 -7.12
C LEU A 129 1.77 -16.46 -8.45
N VAL A 130 1.70 -15.14 -8.55
CA VAL A 130 2.42 -14.35 -9.55
C VAL A 130 3.83 -14.12 -9.00
N PRO A 131 4.88 -14.65 -9.63
CA PRO A 131 6.26 -14.44 -9.17
C PRO A 131 6.67 -12.96 -9.21
N TRP A 132 7.65 -12.59 -8.37
CA TRP A 132 8.19 -11.22 -8.32
C TRP A 132 8.57 -10.66 -9.68
N GLY A 133 9.21 -11.49 -10.52
CA GLY A 133 9.63 -11.13 -11.86
C GLY A 133 11.02 -10.49 -11.91
N ALA A 134 11.44 -10.13 -13.12
CA ALA A 134 12.78 -9.63 -13.41
C ALA A 134 12.86 -8.09 -13.58
N ALA A 135 11.73 -7.39 -13.61
CA ALA A 135 11.67 -5.98 -13.98
C ALA A 135 12.47 -5.03 -13.04
N PHE A 136 12.65 -5.43 -11.76
CA PHE A 136 13.39 -4.66 -10.76
C PHE A 136 14.71 -5.34 -10.34
N GLY A 137 15.17 -6.33 -11.10
CA GLY A 137 16.37 -7.09 -10.79
C GLY A 137 16.18 -8.13 -9.68
N GLY A 138 17.27 -8.85 -9.36
CA GLY A 138 17.25 -9.93 -8.38
C GLY A 138 16.65 -11.24 -8.90
N PRO A 139 16.46 -12.24 -8.03
CA PRO A 139 15.86 -13.51 -8.39
C PRO A 139 14.39 -13.33 -8.84
N ARG A 140 14.03 -13.98 -9.95
CA ARG A 140 12.68 -13.86 -10.53
C ARG A 140 11.61 -14.57 -9.70
N LEU A 141 11.94 -15.74 -9.14
CA LEU A 141 10.97 -16.61 -8.46
C LEU A 141 10.93 -16.31 -6.95
N LEU A 142 10.42 -15.10 -6.62
CA LEU A 142 10.22 -14.71 -5.23
C LEU A 142 8.72 -14.58 -4.91
N ALA A 143 8.37 -14.94 -3.66
CA ALA A 143 7.17 -14.52 -2.98
C ALA A 143 7.55 -13.35 -2.05
N ARG A 144 6.92 -12.17 -2.22
CA ARG A 144 7.16 -10.97 -1.43
C ARG A 144 5.86 -10.39 -0.92
N VAL A 145 5.82 -10.01 0.36
CA VAL A 145 4.59 -9.48 0.98
C VAL A 145 4.09 -8.20 0.33
N ASP A 146 4.99 -7.38 -0.21
CA ASP A 146 4.70 -6.13 -0.93
C ASP A 146 4.17 -6.35 -2.36
N ALA A 147 4.09 -7.60 -2.82
CA ALA A 147 3.47 -7.97 -4.09
C ALA A 147 1.98 -8.37 -3.96
N VAL A 148 1.43 -8.38 -2.74
CA VAL A 148 0.08 -8.92 -2.50
C VAL A 148 -1.02 -7.85 -2.56
N PRO A 149 -0.90 -6.67 -1.91
CA PRO A 149 -1.92 -5.63 -1.98
C PRO A 149 -2.17 -5.15 -3.40
N GLY A 150 -3.42 -4.89 -3.73
CA GLY A 150 -3.85 -4.50 -5.07
C GLY A 150 -3.77 -5.62 -6.13
N MET A 151 -2.83 -6.59 -6.00
CA MET A 151 -2.76 -7.76 -6.89
C MET A 151 -4.02 -8.62 -6.77
N LEU A 152 -4.56 -8.74 -5.56
CA LEU A 152 -5.76 -9.54 -5.31
C LEU A 152 -6.96 -9.01 -6.09
N SER A 153 -7.19 -7.71 -6.03
CA SER A 153 -8.28 -7.04 -6.73
C SER A 153 -8.09 -7.09 -8.25
N LEU A 154 -6.85 -6.91 -8.74
CA LEU A 154 -6.56 -7.07 -10.18
C LEU A 154 -6.82 -8.48 -10.68
N LEU A 155 -6.30 -9.49 -9.98
CA LEU A 155 -6.51 -10.90 -10.38
C LEU A 155 -7.99 -11.25 -10.34
N ALA A 156 -8.72 -10.91 -9.26
CA ALA A 156 -10.14 -11.19 -9.15
C ALA A 156 -10.96 -10.53 -10.27
N GLY A 157 -10.55 -9.36 -10.74
CA GLY A 157 -11.16 -8.66 -11.88
C GLY A 157 -10.74 -9.18 -13.26
N ALA A 158 -9.87 -10.19 -13.36
CA ALA A 158 -9.36 -10.69 -14.64
C ALA A 158 -10.32 -11.63 -15.38
N GLY A 159 -11.54 -11.86 -14.86
CA GLY A 159 -12.50 -12.78 -15.44
C GLY A 159 -12.34 -14.23 -14.96
N PRO A 160 -12.74 -15.23 -15.77
CA PRO A 160 -12.75 -16.62 -15.33
C PRO A 160 -11.40 -17.11 -14.82
N GLY A 161 -11.36 -17.73 -13.63
CA GLY A 161 -10.15 -18.17 -12.95
C GLY A 161 -9.40 -17.09 -12.18
N GLY A 162 -9.82 -15.83 -12.30
CA GLY A 162 -9.15 -14.71 -11.64
C GLY A 162 -9.24 -14.75 -10.12
N ALA A 163 -10.42 -15.02 -9.58
CA ALA A 163 -10.63 -15.13 -8.13
C ALA A 163 -9.88 -16.31 -7.51
N GLU A 164 -9.82 -17.44 -8.21
CA GLU A 164 -9.03 -18.60 -7.81
C GLU A 164 -7.53 -18.28 -7.77
N ALA A 165 -7.02 -17.60 -8.82
CA ALA A 165 -5.64 -17.16 -8.89
C ALA A 165 -5.30 -16.16 -7.78
N ALA A 166 -6.18 -15.20 -7.50
CA ALA A 166 -6.05 -14.25 -6.41
C ALA A 166 -6.01 -14.94 -5.04
N SER A 167 -6.95 -15.87 -4.82
CA SER A 167 -6.99 -16.68 -3.60
C SER A 167 -5.72 -17.52 -3.43
N ALA A 168 -5.25 -18.19 -4.49
CA ALA A 168 -4.02 -18.97 -4.46
C ALA A 168 -2.82 -18.07 -4.11
N HIS A 169 -2.71 -16.89 -4.76
CA HIS A 169 -1.65 -15.92 -4.53
C HIS A 169 -1.60 -15.46 -3.06
N LEU A 170 -2.75 -15.09 -2.49
CA LEU A 170 -2.83 -14.72 -1.08
C LEU A 170 -2.45 -15.87 -0.16
N HIS A 171 -3.05 -17.03 -0.35
CA HIS A 171 -2.82 -18.17 0.55
C HIS A 171 -1.39 -18.66 0.51
N ARG A 172 -0.70 -18.61 -0.64
CA ARG A 172 0.73 -18.92 -0.72
C ARG A 172 1.56 -17.93 0.10
N HIS A 173 1.26 -16.64 0.04
CA HIS A 173 1.95 -15.65 0.88
C HIS A 173 1.63 -15.82 2.37
N LEU A 174 0.40 -16.21 2.73
CA LEU A 174 0.07 -16.56 4.11
C LEU A 174 0.83 -17.81 4.59
N ASP A 175 0.99 -18.84 3.75
CA ASP A 175 1.81 -20.04 4.08
C ASP A 175 3.25 -19.64 4.45
N LEU A 176 3.83 -18.74 3.67
CA LEU A 176 5.24 -18.35 3.80
C LEU A 176 5.47 -17.26 4.84
N CYS A 177 4.62 -16.23 4.83
CA CYS A 177 4.90 -14.96 5.52
C CYS A 177 4.05 -14.71 6.78
N LEU A 178 3.04 -15.56 7.07
CA LEU A 178 2.24 -15.41 8.30
C LEU A 178 2.85 -16.13 9.51
N GLY A 179 3.60 -17.23 9.26
CA GLY A 179 4.27 -18.00 10.30
C GLY A 179 3.30 -18.71 11.25
N GLU A 180 2.32 -19.44 10.72
CA GLU A 180 1.30 -20.13 11.50
C GLU A 180 1.88 -21.08 12.57
N TYR A 181 3.03 -21.65 12.30
CA TYR A 181 3.72 -22.63 13.16
C TYR A 181 4.90 -22.06 13.95
N LEU A 182 5.21 -20.75 13.79
CA LEU A 182 6.31 -20.11 14.51
C LEU A 182 5.90 -19.66 15.93
N PRO A 183 6.85 -19.62 16.89
CA PRO A 183 6.62 -19.05 18.22
C PRO A 183 6.07 -17.64 18.15
N GLN A 184 5.25 -17.25 19.13
CA GLN A 184 4.51 -15.96 19.11
C GLN A 184 5.38 -14.71 18.90
N LYS A 185 6.63 -14.72 19.32
CA LYS A 185 7.55 -13.58 19.21
C LYS A 185 8.38 -13.55 17.92
N GLN A 186 8.29 -14.59 17.11
CA GLN A 186 9.13 -14.74 15.91
C GLN A 186 8.31 -14.48 14.64
N TRP A 187 8.73 -13.52 13.84
CA TRP A 187 8.14 -13.25 12.52
C TRP A 187 8.84 -14.05 11.44
N PRO A 188 8.11 -14.59 10.47
CA PRO A 188 8.71 -15.15 9.28
C PRO A 188 9.35 -14.08 8.41
N ALA A 189 10.26 -14.47 7.54
CA ALA A 189 10.80 -13.56 6.53
C ALA A 189 9.67 -13.02 5.64
N PRO A 190 9.73 -11.75 5.24
CA PRO A 190 8.74 -11.15 4.34
C PRO A 190 8.99 -11.51 2.87
N VAL A 191 10.13 -12.13 2.56
CA VAL A 191 10.53 -12.54 1.21
C VAL A 191 11.06 -13.95 1.22
N TRP A 192 10.60 -14.76 0.27
CA TRP A 192 10.99 -16.15 0.09
C TRP A 192 11.35 -16.42 -1.36
N GLN A 193 12.43 -17.15 -1.59
CA GLN A 193 12.88 -17.56 -2.91
C GLN A 193 12.50 -19.03 -3.15
N TYR A 194 11.90 -19.30 -4.32
CA TYR A 194 11.72 -20.68 -4.78
C TYR A 194 13.02 -21.19 -5.39
N THR A 195 13.53 -22.29 -4.84
CA THR A 195 14.82 -22.88 -5.24
C THR A 195 14.68 -24.07 -6.20
N GLY A 196 13.43 -24.43 -6.55
CA GLY A 196 13.12 -25.68 -7.23
C GLY A 196 12.82 -26.82 -6.24
N ARG A 197 12.47 -27.99 -6.75
CA ARG A 197 12.14 -29.18 -5.94
C ARG A 197 11.08 -28.95 -4.87
N HIS A 198 10.14 -28.02 -5.11
CA HIS A 198 9.07 -27.59 -4.18
C HIS A 198 9.57 -26.94 -2.87
N GLU A 199 10.80 -26.42 -2.86
CA GLU A 199 11.39 -25.78 -1.67
C GLU A 199 11.35 -24.27 -1.77
N TRP A 200 11.03 -23.62 -0.63
CA TRP A 200 11.09 -22.18 -0.43
C TRP A 200 12.11 -21.85 0.64
N GLN A 201 13.01 -20.93 0.35
CA GLN A 201 14.02 -20.44 1.28
C GLN A 201 13.78 -18.98 1.64
N PRO A 202 13.79 -18.61 2.95
CA PRO A 202 13.65 -17.25 3.38
C PRO A 202 14.87 -16.42 2.97
N LEU A 203 14.66 -15.18 2.58
CA LEU A 203 15.73 -14.21 2.37
C LEU A 203 15.88 -13.34 3.62
N ALA A 204 17.12 -12.88 3.88
CA ALA A 204 17.44 -12.06 5.04
C ALA A 204 17.09 -10.57 4.86
N ASP A 205 16.93 -10.10 3.62
CA ASP A 205 16.63 -8.72 3.28
C ASP A 205 15.33 -8.64 2.46
N PRO A 206 14.32 -7.89 2.93
CA PRO A 206 14.18 -7.20 4.22
C PRO A 206 14.11 -8.16 5.42
N PRO A 207 14.46 -7.69 6.65
CA PRO A 207 14.46 -8.56 7.83
C PRO A 207 13.05 -8.95 8.29
N PRO A 208 12.89 -10.05 9.04
CA PRO A 208 11.58 -10.51 9.54
C PRO A 208 10.78 -9.44 10.32
N GLY A 209 11.49 -8.54 11.01
CA GLY A 209 10.90 -7.42 11.76
C GLY A 209 10.47 -6.21 10.93
N TRP A 210 10.58 -6.23 9.60
CA TRP A 210 10.20 -5.12 8.73
C TRP A 210 8.71 -4.74 8.88
N SER A 211 8.47 -3.56 9.47
CA SER A 211 7.13 -3.14 9.88
C SER A 211 6.20 -2.92 8.69
N ARG A 212 6.70 -2.33 7.60
CA ARG A 212 5.92 -2.12 6.38
C ARG A 212 5.54 -3.43 5.70
N GLY A 213 6.39 -4.46 5.76
CA GLY A 213 6.05 -5.79 5.25
C GLY A 213 4.84 -6.39 5.95
N ARG A 214 4.74 -6.21 7.28
CA ARG A 214 3.58 -6.64 8.06
C ARG A 214 2.33 -5.83 7.74
N ALA A 215 2.49 -4.52 7.54
CA ALA A 215 1.39 -3.63 7.15
C ALA A 215 0.82 -4.01 5.77
N TRP A 216 1.68 -4.34 4.79
CA TRP A 216 1.26 -4.86 3.49
C TRP A 216 0.45 -6.15 3.61
N LEU A 217 0.91 -7.09 4.44
CA LEU A 217 0.18 -8.36 4.62
C LEU A 217 -1.18 -8.14 5.29
N LEU A 218 -1.26 -7.24 6.29
CA LEU A 218 -2.52 -6.87 6.93
C LEU A 218 -3.49 -6.21 5.93
N LEU A 219 -2.98 -5.32 5.08
CA LEU A 219 -3.79 -4.66 4.04
C LEU A 219 -4.33 -5.68 3.04
N ALA A 220 -3.49 -6.61 2.57
CA ALA A 220 -3.93 -7.66 1.65
C ALA A 220 -5.03 -8.56 2.24
N VAL A 221 -4.90 -8.93 3.52
CA VAL A 221 -5.95 -9.71 4.21
C VAL A 221 -7.23 -8.89 4.37
N ALA A 222 -7.13 -7.59 4.67
CA ALA A 222 -8.28 -6.70 4.78
C ALA A 222 -9.00 -6.52 3.42
N GLU A 223 -8.25 -6.36 2.34
CA GLU A 223 -8.78 -6.31 0.96
C GLU A 223 -9.52 -7.61 0.61
N ALA A 224 -8.91 -8.76 0.90
CA ALA A 224 -9.54 -10.06 0.62
C ALA A 224 -10.83 -10.29 1.41
N LEU A 225 -10.89 -9.86 2.68
CA LEU A 225 -12.09 -9.98 3.51
C LEU A 225 -13.26 -9.10 3.03
N LEU A 226 -12.97 -7.99 2.38
CA LEU A 226 -13.97 -7.09 1.81
C LEU A 226 -14.36 -7.45 0.38
N HIS A 227 -13.51 -8.18 -0.34
CA HIS A 227 -13.81 -8.55 -1.73
C HIS A 227 -14.82 -9.71 -1.77
N PRO A 228 -16.00 -9.55 -2.40
CA PRO A 228 -17.10 -10.53 -2.31
C PRO A 228 -16.73 -11.96 -2.74
N GLU A 229 -15.89 -12.09 -3.78
CA GLU A 229 -15.47 -13.41 -4.26
C GLU A 229 -14.35 -14.00 -3.40
N LEU A 230 -13.34 -13.21 -3.03
CA LEU A 230 -12.21 -13.70 -2.23
C LEU A 230 -12.62 -14.10 -0.82
N ALA A 231 -13.54 -13.36 -0.20
CA ALA A 231 -14.06 -13.65 1.13
C ALA A 231 -14.74 -15.05 1.23
N ARG A 232 -15.15 -15.63 0.10
CA ARG A 232 -15.73 -16.99 0.04
C ARG A 232 -14.68 -18.10 -0.03
N HIS A 233 -13.46 -17.76 -0.42
CA HIS A 233 -12.36 -18.72 -0.50
C HIS A 233 -11.66 -18.87 0.86
N ARG A 234 -11.90 -20.00 1.54
CA ARG A 234 -11.32 -20.32 2.86
C ARG A 234 -11.59 -19.20 3.90
N PRO A 235 -12.86 -18.83 4.15
CA PRO A 235 -13.22 -17.70 5.01
C PRO A 235 -12.64 -17.83 6.43
N ASP A 236 -12.65 -19.03 7.00
CA ASP A 236 -12.10 -19.29 8.33
C ASP A 236 -10.60 -19.02 8.41
N ARG A 237 -9.87 -19.34 7.34
CA ARG A 237 -8.43 -19.06 7.27
C ARG A 237 -8.15 -17.56 7.14
N LEU A 238 -8.95 -16.84 6.37
CA LEU A 238 -8.82 -15.38 6.25
C LEU A 238 -9.10 -14.69 7.59
N ALA A 239 -10.16 -15.12 8.29
CA ALA A 239 -10.48 -14.60 9.62
C ALA A 239 -9.37 -14.92 10.63
N ALA A 240 -8.85 -16.14 10.64
CA ALA A 240 -7.74 -16.54 11.49
C ALA A 240 -6.45 -15.77 11.16
N ALA A 241 -6.17 -15.50 9.88
CA ALA A 241 -5.03 -14.70 9.46
C ALA A 241 -5.15 -13.24 9.95
N ALA A 242 -6.31 -12.63 9.81
CA ALA A 242 -6.58 -11.29 10.34
C ALA A 242 -6.39 -11.23 11.86
N GLU A 243 -6.99 -12.17 12.61
CA GLU A 243 -6.84 -12.22 14.08
C GLU A 243 -5.38 -12.42 14.50
N ARG A 244 -4.65 -13.30 13.79
CA ARG A 244 -3.23 -13.54 14.08
C ARG A 244 -2.36 -12.30 13.81
N LEU A 245 -2.59 -11.59 12.71
CA LEU A 245 -1.90 -10.35 12.40
C LEU A 245 -2.20 -9.28 13.46
N LEU A 246 -3.46 -9.07 13.78
CA LEU A 246 -3.89 -8.08 14.76
C LEU A 246 -3.32 -8.36 16.16
N SER A 247 -3.34 -9.63 16.61
CA SER A 247 -2.88 -9.99 17.94
C SER A 247 -1.36 -10.00 18.08
N ARG A 248 -0.63 -10.46 17.05
CA ARG A 248 0.85 -10.56 17.07
C ARG A 248 1.55 -9.29 16.59
N GLY A 249 0.95 -8.60 15.62
CA GLY A 249 1.56 -7.48 14.92
C GLY A 249 1.74 -6.21 15.75
N GLY A 250 1.17 -6.17 16.96
CA GLY A 250 1.14 -4.94 17.75
C GLY A 250 0.25 -3.85 17.13
N PHE A 251 -0.52 -4.19 16.08
CA PHE A 251 -1.33 -3.22 15.35
C PHE A 251 -2.39 -2.54 16.21
N LEU A 252 -2.96 -3.26 17.19
CA LEU A 252 -3.97 -2.71 18.09
C LEU A 252 -3.40 -2.09 19.38
N ALA A 253 -2.21 -2.50 19.82
CA ALA A 253 -1.65 -2.12 21.12
C ALA A 253 -0.20 -1.62 21.10
N GLY A 254 0.53 -1.79 19.99
CA GLY A 254 1.91 -1.31 19.84
C GLY A 254 2.01 0.21 19.61
N PRO A 255 3.20 0.73 19.26
CA PRO A 255 3.38 2.14 18.93
C PRO A 255 2.45 2.55 17.78
N LEU A 256 1.98 3.80 17.79
CA LEU A 256 1.13 4.33 16.70
C LEU A 256 1.94 4.47 15.41
N ILE A 257 3.18 4.94 15.54
CA ILE A 257 4.15 4.99 14.46
C ILE A 257 5.24 3.98 14.79
N PRO A 258 5.34 2.88 14.04
CA PRO A 258 6.33 1.84 14.34
C PRO A 258 7.73 2.25 13.89
N PRO A 259 8.79 1.69 14.49
CA PRO A 259 10.11 1.71 13.89
C PRO A 259 10.09 0.92 12.58
N ALA A 260 10.95 1.24 11.63
CA ALA A 260 11.07 0.53 10.35
C ALA A 260 11.32 -0.98 10.53
N GLU A 261 12.07 -1.33 11.57
CA GLU A 261 12.36 -2.71 11.96
C GLU A 261 12.00 -2.91 13.45
N SER A 262 11.09 -3.82 13.75
CA SER A 262 10.58 -4.03 15.12
C SER A 262 11.65 -4.52 16.10
N GLU A 263 12.75 -5.09 15.59
CA GLU A 263 13.88 -5.56 16.40
C GLU A 263 14.85 -4.42 16.76
N ARG A 264 14.64 -3.23 16.16
CA ARG A 264 15.39 -2.00 16.44
C ARG A 264 14.42 -0.90 16.89
N PRO A 265 13.89 -0.96 18.11
CA PRO A 265 12.87 -0.03 18.58
C PRO A 265 13.34 1.44 18.62
N ASP A 266 14.64 1.68 18.78
CA ASP A 266 15.26 3.00 18.73
C ASP A 266 15.75 3.39 17.31
N GLY A 267 15.46 2.58 16.31
CA GLY A 267 15.78 2.85 14.92
C GLY A 267 14.85 3.88 14.28
N PRO A 268 15.05 4.16 12.98
CA PRO A 268 14.21 5.12 12.28
C PRO A 268 12.75 4.68 12.28
N LEU A 269 11.83 5.64 12.42
CA LEU A 269 10.40 5.43 12.28
C LEU A 269 10.04 5.15 10.81
N ASP A 270 8.87 4.54 10.59
CA ASP A 270 8.28 4.41 9.24
C ASP A 270 6.81 4.83 9.25
N THR A 271 6.56 6.11 8.97
CA THR A 271 5.21 6.69 8.85
C THR A 271 4.42 6.07 7.71
N SER A 272 5.09 5.57 6.66
CA SER A 272 4.40 4.87 5.57
C SER A 272 3.79 3.53 6.04
N SER A 273 4.49 2.82 6.93
CA SER A 273 3.94 1.61 7.56
C SER A 273 2.71 1.93 8.42
N ALA A 274 2.75 3.06 9.14
CA ALA A 274 1.61 3.52 9.95
C ALA A 274 0.40 3.89 9.06
N ALA A 275 0.61 4.62 7.96
CA ALA A 275 -0.45 5.00 7.03
C ALA A 275 -1.12 3.78 6.36
N ILE A 276 -0.32 2.81 5.89
CA ILE A 276 -0.81 1.55 5.34
C ILE A 276 -1.61 0.77 6.40
N THR A 277 -1.10 0.72 7.63
CA THR A 277 -1.80 0.08 8.76
C THR A 277 -3.13 0.75 9.05
N ALA A 278 -3.21 2.07 9.04
CA ALA A 278 -4.46 2.80 9.26
C ALA A 278 -5.51 2.43 8.22
N VAL A 279 -5.15 2.40 6.92
CA VAL A 279 -6.06 1.97 5.85
C VAL A 279 -6.51 0.52 6.05
N ALA A 280 -5.59 -0.39 6.35
CA ALA A 280 -5.93 -1.79 6.62
C ALA A 280 -6.92 -1.93 7.80
N LEU A 281 -6.71 -1.18 8.88
CA LEU A 281 -7.60 -1.17 10.04
C LEU A 281 -8.96 -0.54 9.73
N MET A 282 -9.02 0.53 8.91
CA MET A 282 -10.29 1.10 8.44
C MET A 282 -11.10 0.10 7.63
N LYS A 283 -10.43 -0.66 6.75
CA LYS A 283 -11.05 -1.75 5.98
C LYS A 283 -11.54 -2.86 6.91
N LEU A 284 -10.73 -3.33 7.85
CA LEU A 284 -11.12 -4.34 8.84
C LEU A 284 -12.26 -3.87 9.76
N ALA A 285 -12.39 -2.58 10.00
CA ALA A 285 -13.53 -2.01 10.73
C ALA A 285 -14.85 -2.15 9.97
N ARG A 286 -14.83 -2.38 8.65
CA ARG A 286 -16.02 -2.67 7.82
C ARG A 286 -16.37 -4.16 7.79
N VAL A 287 -15.45 -5.03 8.21
CA VAL A 287 -15.74 -6.47 8.33
C VAL A 287 -16.47 -6.73 9.64
N PRO A 288 -17.67 -7.32 9.61
CA PRO A 288 -18.42 -7.63 10.84
C PRO A 288 -17.61 -8.55 11.76
N GLY A 289 -17.49 -8.16 13.04
CA GLY A 289 -16.75 -8.98 14.01
C GLY A 289 -16.37 -8.22 15.29
N PRO A 290 -15.84 -8.93 16.30
CA PRO A 290 -15.56 -8.36 17.62
C PRO A 290 -14.45 -7.32 17.61
N ARG A 291 -13.58 -7.32 16.61
CA ARG A 291 -12.46 -6.37 16.47
C ARG A 291 -12.81 -5.09 15.72
N ALA A 292 -13.92 -5.01 15.02
CA ALA A 292 -14.28 -3.89 14.14
C ALA A 292 -14.15 -2.53 14.85
N LYS A 293 -14.70 -2.39 16.05
CA LYS A 293 -14.61 -1.18 16.86
C LYS A 293 -13.17 -0.81 17.23
N HIS A 294 -12.37 -1.79 17.67
CA HIS A 294 -10.98 -1.58 18.02
C HIS A 294 -10.14 -1.17 16.80
N CYS A 295 -10.38 -1.78 15.65
CA CYS A 295 -9.74 -1.39 14.39
C CYS A 295 -10.07 0.08 14.04
N SER A 296 -11.34 0.48 14.14
CA SER A 296 -11.76 1.86 13.87
C SER A 296 -11.08 2.86 14.79
N TYR A 297 -11.12 2.65 16.11
CA TYR A 297 -10.47 3.55 17.07
C TYR A 297 -8.96 3.63 16.86
N ARG A 298 -8.33 2.51 16.61
CA ARG A 298 -6.89 2.45 16.39
C ARG A 298 -6.47 3.16 15.10
N ALA A 299 -7.23 3.00 14.01
CA ALA A 299 -7.01 3.71 12.76
C ALA A 299 -7.05 5.23 12.97
N VAL A 300 -8.09 5.74 13.63
CA VAL A 300 -8.21 7.17 13.94
C VAL A 300 -7.04 7.66 14.80
N ALA A 301 -6.63 6.90 15.82
CA ALA A 301 -5.48 7.28 16.65
C ALA A 301 -4.17 7.35 15.87
N ILE A 302 -3.93 6.43 14.92
CA ILE A 302 -2.76 6.46 14.03
C ILE A 302 -2.82 7.70 13.15
N LEU A 303 -3.96 7.98 12.52
CA LEU A 303 -4.13 9.11 11.60
C LEU A 303 -3.97 10.45 12.32
N SER A 304 -4.55 10.61 13.52
CA SER A 304 -4.35 11.80 14.36
C SER A 304 -2.88 12.01 14.68
N ARG A 305 -2.16 10.94 15.08
CA ARG A 305 -0.73 11.02 15.37
C ARG A 305 0.09 11.39 14.13
N LEU A 306 -0.22 10.82 12.95
CA LEU A 306 0.45 11.19 11.71
C LEU A 306 0.23 12.67 11.37
N ALA A 307 -1.01 13.15 11.47
CA ALA A 307 -1.36 14.53 11.18
C ALA A 307 -0.73 15.53 12.18
N GLU A 308 -0.72 15.20 13.47
CA GLU A 308 -0.25 16.10 14.52
C GLU A 308 1.27 16.17 14.66
N SER A 309 1.99 15.08 14.34
CA SER A 309 3.41 14.97 14.69
C SER A 309 4.33 14.70 13.50
N HIS A 310 3.78 14.31 12.35
CA HIS A 310 4.58 13.89 11.18
C HIS A 310 4.12 14.53 9.87
N LEU A 311 3.09 15.37 9.89
CA LEU A 311 2.68 16.17 8.74
C LEU A 311 3.18 17.60 8.93
N SER A 312 3.95 18.13 7.97
CA SER A 312 4.47 19.49 8.06
C SER A 312 3.35 20.53 7.96
N ASP A 313 3.40 21.55 8.80
CA ASP A 313 2.44 22.65 8.89
C ASP A 313 2.87 23.92 8.14
N GLY A 314 4.10 23.94 7.60
CA GLY A 314 4.65 25.09 6.91
C GLY A 314 5.19 26.20 7.83
N GLU A 315 5.24 26.00 9.15
CA GLU A 315 5.74 27.04 10.07
C GLU A 315 7.25 27.33 9.90
N ALA A 316 8.02 26.37 9.42
CA ALA A 316 9.43 26.59 9.10
C ALA A 316 9.53 27.41 7.79
N VAL A 317 10.39 28.41 7.77
CA VAL A 317 10.62 29.28 6.60
C VAL A 317 10.96 28.43 5.38
N ASN A 318 10.13 28.50 4.35
CA ASN A 318 10.21 27.72 3.09
C ASN A 318 9.96 26.21 3.21
N ALA A 319 9.45 25.68 4.31
CA ALA A 319 9.05 24.27 4.39
C ALA A 319 7.71 24.06 3.67
N PRO A 320 7.62 23.12 2.69
CA PRO A 320 6.35 22.79 2.07
C PRO A 320 5.32 22.30 3.10
N VAL A 321 4.08 22.73 2.98
CA VAL A 321 2.95 22.25 3.78
C VAL A 321 2.58 20.81 3.37
N GLY A 322 2.12 20.00 4.29
CA GLY A 322 1.52 18.70 3.98
C GLY A 322 2.50 17.59 3.61
N ARG A 323 3.79 17.71 3.96
CA ARG A 323 4.76 16.61 3.79
C ARG A 323 4.62 15.61 4.92
N LEU A 324 4.44 14.34 4.59
CA LEU A 324 4.50 13.25 5.54
C LEU A 324 5.95 12.82 5.76
N VAL A 325 6.60 13.35 6.78
CA VAL A 325 7.99 13.06 7.13
C VAL A 325 8.15 11.76 7.93
N ASP A 326 9.40 11.39 8.26
CA ASP A 326 9.78 10.20 9.02
C ASP A 326 9.36 8.87 8.38
N GLY A 327 9.22 8.83 7.05
CA GLY A 327 9.17 7.59 6.31
C GLY A 327 10.54 6.96 6.15
N CYS A 328 10.61 5.64 6.09
CA CYS A 328 11.87 4.91 5.91
C CYS A 328 11.74 3.91 4.76
N TYR A 329 12.43 4.15 3.64
CA TYR A 329 12.39 3.24 2.51
C TYR A 329 13.16 1.96 2.80
N ASP A 330 14.43 2.06 3.19
CA ASP A 330 15.29 0.92 3.52
C ASP A 330 16.26 1.31 4.64
N ALA A 331 15.95 0.87 5.86
CA ALA A 331 16.75 1.16 7.04
C ALA A 331 18.11 0.46 7.01
N GLY A 332 18.18 -0.74 6.44
CA GLY A 332 19.41 -1.54 6.36
C GLY A 332 20.44 -0.91 5.43
N LYS A 333 19.97 -0.25 4.36
CA LYS A 333 20.82 0.45 3.38
C LYS A 333 20.96 1.95 3.65
N GLY A 334 20.26 2.49 4.66
CA GLY A 334 20.21 3.94 4.91
C GLY A 334 19.56 4.72 3.75
N LEU A 335 18.72 4.08 2.94
CA LEU A 335 18.10 4.69 1.78
C LEU A 335 16.80 5.39 2.17
N ALA A 336 16.70 6.70 1.88
CA ALA A 336 15.53 7.53 2.12
C ALA A 336 14.95 7.33 3.53
N VAL A 337 15.82 7.53 4.54
CA VAL A 337 15.46 7.50 5.97
C VAL A 337 14.99 8.89 6.38
N ARG A 338 13.86 8.97 7.09
CA ARG A 338 13.13 10.20 7.48
C ARG A 338 12.51 10.98 6.31
N HIS A 339 12.48 10.41 5.13
CA HIS A 339 11.96 11.03 3.91
C HIS A 339 10.43 10.99 3.85
N GLU A 340 9.85 11.90 3.06
CA GLU A 340 8.50 11.72 2.54
C GLU A 340 8.52 10.61 1.48
N LEU A 341 7.60 9.65 1.60
CA LEU A 341 7.49 8.51 0.69
C LEU A 341 6.14 8.57 -0.02
N ILE A 342 6.13 8.54 -1.37
CA ILE A 342 4.91 8.75 -2.15
C ILE A 342 3.78 7.79 -1.77
N TRP A 343 4.08 6.54 -1.44
CA TRP A 343 3.09 5.58 -0.97
C TRP A 343 2.58 5.88 0.44
N GLY A 344 3.42 6.42 1.33
CA GLY A 344 3.00 6.89 2.65
C GLY A 344 2.02 8.04 2.54
N THR A 345 2.35 9.03 1.73
CA THR A 345 1.49 10.18 1.41
C THR A 345 0.17 9.72 0.80
N PHE A 346 0.19 8.76 -0.16
CA PHE A 346 -1.01 8.20 -0.76
C PHE A 346 -1.94 7.55 0.28
N PHE A 347 -1.43 6.65 1.11
CA PHE A 347 -2.27 5.95 2.09
C PHE A 347 -2.80 6.86 3.18
N LEU A 348 -2.03 7.87 3.63
CA LEU A 348 -2.54 8.88 4.55
C LEU A 348 -3.66 9.69 3.91
N THR A 349 -3.45 10.17 2.68
CA THR A 349 -4.45 10.94 1.93
C THR A 349 -5.73 10.13 1.70
N LEU A 350 -5.60 8.87 1.28
CA LEU A 350 -6.73 7.96 1.08
C LEU A 350 -7.54 7.77 2.37
N ALA A 351 -6.86 7.55 3.50
CA ALA A 351 -7.52 7.37 4.78
C ALA A 351 -8.25 8.62 5.25
N LEU A 352 -7.64 9.80 5.12
CA LEU A 352 -8.27 11.07 5.49
C LEU A 352 -9.43 11.42 4.55
N ALA A 353 -9.28 11.20 3.25
CA ALA A 353 -10.36 11.36 2.28
C ALA A 353 -11.56 10.44 2.58
N ALA A 354 -11.29 9.23 3.09
CA ALA A 354 -12.36 8.33 3.50
C ALA A 354 -13.02 8.76 4.83
N LEU A 355 -12.28 9.34 5.77
CA LEU A 355 -12.86 9.91 7.00
C LEU A 355 -13.76 11.11 6.71
N GLU A 356 -13.37 11.95 5.75
CA GLU A 356 -14.12 13.13 5.31
C GLU A 356 -15.24 12.81 4.30
N GLY A 357 -15.42 11.52 3.96
CA GLY A 357 -16.49 11.08 3.06
C GLY A 357 -16.27 11.40 1.57
N VAL A 358 -15.06 11.80 1.18
CA VAL A 358 -14.69 12.07 -0.23
C VAL A 358 -14.63 10.77 -1.04
N VAL A 359 -14.21 9.68 -0.40
CA VAL A 359 -14.11 8.35 -1.04
C VAL A 359 -14.63 7.25 -0.11
N ASP A 360 -15.08 6.14 -0.69
CA ASP A 360 -15.34 4.92 0.07
C ASP A 360 -14.08 4.05 0.11
N ILE A 361 -13.55 3.80 1.30
CA ILE A 361 -12.33 3.02 1.53
C ILE A 361 -12.45 1.56 1.04
N THR A 362 -13.66 1.06 0.86
CA THR A 362 -13.89 -0.32 0.42
C THR A 362 -13.71 -0.51 -1.09
N LEU A 363 -13.65 0.58 -1.83
CA LEU A 363 -13.50 0.58 -3.29
C LEU A 363 -12.03 0.57 -3.77
N VAL A 364 -11.07 0.73 -2.86
CA VAL A 364 -9.64 0.88 -3.20
C VAL A 364 -8.81 -0.26 -2.64
#